data_bd1aa1751c95e24dab859495a9cece3e
#
_entry.id   bd1aa1751c95e24dab859495a9cece3e
#
_cell.length_a   1.000
_cell.length_b   1.000
_cell.length_c   1.000
_cell.angle_alpha   90.00
_cell.angle_beta   90.00
_cell.angle_gamma   90.00
#
_symmetry.space_group_name_H-M   'P 1'
#
loop_
_entity.id
_entity.type
_entity.pdbx_description
1 polymer ?
#
loop_
_entity_poly.entity_id
_entity_poly.type
_entity_poly.pdbx_seq_one_letter_code
_entity_poly.pdbx_strand_id
1 'polypeptide(L)'
;MKIAQIQMHVSADKAENIRHACDLVRSAGDIDLAVLPEMFCCPYDNACFRDYGEPFAGPAQRAMSQLARERGIYLIAGSLPELEGHRVYNTSFVYAPDGTCIARHRKIHLFDIDVEGGQRFMESEVLSPGREVTTFDTPWGTMGLCICFDMRFQELCRLMALRGARVIFAPAAFNMTTAPAHWKILFRQRAVDQQCFTVGTSPARDKTASYVAWGHSIVCDPWSRVIRQCPSREAVAVTELDLSMVDSVRRQLPILSARREDVYRLTEL
;
A
#
# COMPACT_ATOMS: atom_id res chain seq x y z
N MET A 1 17.42 2.21 -5.22
CA MET A 1 16.23 3.05 -4.94
C MET A 1 16.03 3.09 -3.44
N LYS A 2 15.98 4.28 -2.85
CA LYS A 2 15.74 4.47 -1.42
C LYS A 2 14.26 4.77 -1.17
N ILE A 3 13.57 3.95 -0.41
CA ILE A 3 12.17 4.16 -0.04
C ILE A 3 12.04 4.52 1.43
N ALA A 4 11.05 5.35 1.78
CA ALA A 4 10.64 5.59 3.15
C ALA A 4 9.23 5.05 3.40
N GLN A 5 9.09 4.17 4.37
CA GLN A 5 7.79 3.75 4.90
C GLN A 5 7.45 4.66 6.08
N ILE A 6 6.29 5.27 6.01
CA ILE A 6 5.78 6.20 7.03
C ILE A 6 4.74 5.47 7.87
N GLN A 7 5.18 4.81 8.92
CA GLN A 7 4.31 4.17 9.89
C GLN A 7 3.86 5.19 10.92
N MET A 8 2.80 5.91 10.62
CA MET A 8 2.32 7.05 11.40
C MET A 8 1.14 6.68 12.31
N HIS A 9 0.99 7.43 13.39
CA HIS A 9 -0.23 7.44 14.19
C HIS A 9 -1.33 8.18 13.43
N VAL A 10 -2.56 7.68 13.50
CA VAL A 10 -3.74 8.29 12.87
C VAL A 10 -4.73 8.69 13.95
N SER A 11 -5.01 9.99 14.06
CA SER A 11 -5.97 10.57 15.00
C SER A 11 -7.34 10.80 14.35
N ALA A 12 -8.30 11.28 15.14
CA ALA A 12 -9.61 11.71 14.61
C ALA A 12 -9.56 13.08 13.90
N ASP A 13 -8.45 13.82 13.95
CA ASP A 13 -8.31 15.10 13.24
C ASP A 13 -7.66 14.90 11.89
N LYS A 14 -8.45 15.01 10.80
CA LYS A 14 -7.97 14.87 9.42
C LYS A 14 -6.86 15.87 9.07
N ALA A 15 -6.99 17.13 9.50
CA ALA A 15 -6.02 18.16 9.18
C ALA A 15 -4.70 17.91 9.92
N GLU A 16 -4.76 17.45 11.16
CA GLU A 16 -3.58 17.02 11.91
C GLU A 16 -2.90 15.83 11.26
N ASN A 17 -3.63 14.80 10.85
CA ASN A 17 -3.08 13.63 10.17
C ASN A 17 -2.34 14.02 8.90
N ILE A 18 -2.91 14.92 8.09
CA ILE A 18 -2.27 15.42 6.86
C ILE A 18 -0.97 16.16 7.18
N ARG A 19 -0.99 17.07 8.18
CA ARG A 19 0.20 17.80 8.60
C ARG A 19 1.27 16.84 9.13
N HIS A 20 0.88 15.93 10.00
CA HIS A 20 1.77 14.94 10.59
C HIS A 20 2.43 14.04 9.54
N ALA A 21 1.65 13.56 8.54
CA ALA A 21 2.19 12.82 7.41
C ALA A 21 3.25 13.61 6.64
N CYS A 22 2.98 14.91 6.38
CA CYS A 22 3.94 15.79 5.72
C CYS A 22 5.24 15.92 6.52
N ASP A 23 5.15 16.12 7.83
CA ASP A 23 6.31 16.31 8.70
C ASP A 23 7.16 15.03 8.79
N LEU A 24 6.53 13.87 8.88
CA LEU A 24 7.22 12.58 8.86
C LEU A 24 7.93 12.32 7.52
N VAL A 25 7.28 12.63 6.39
CA VAL A 25 7.93 12.51 5.06
C VAL A 25 9.12 13.47 4.95
N ARG A 26 9.00 14.71 5.45
CA ARG A 26 10.12 15.68 5.46
C ARG A 26 11.28 15.19 6.32
N SER A 27 11.00 14.49 7.41
CA SER A 27 12.02 13.95 8.31
C SER A 27 12.79 12.75 7.75
N ALA A 28 12.31 12.13 6.66
CA ALA A 28 12.89 10.90 6.10
C ALA A 28 14.28 11.09 5.45
N GLY A 29 14.77 12.33 5.33
CA GLY A 29 16.08 12.61 4.71
C GLY A 29 16.07 12.42 3.19
N ASP A 30 17.19 11.97 2.64
CA ASP A 30 17.37 11.73 1.20
C ASP A 30 16.73 10.40 0.79
N ILE A 31 15.61 10.47 0.07
CA ILE A 31 14.82 9.33 -0.40
C ILE A 31 14.31 9.57 -1.83
N ASP A 32 14.04 8.50 -2.54
CA ASP A 32 13.47 8.52 -3.90
C ASP A 32 11.94 8.42 -3.88
N LEU A 33 11.38 7.69 -2.89
CA LEU A 33 9.95 7.42 -2.80
C LEU A 33 9.50 7.29 -1.34
N ALA A 34 8.37 7.90 -1.00
CA ALA A 34 7.71 7.73 0.29
C ALA A 34 6.36 6.99 0.14
N VAL A 35 6.02 6.17 1.15
CA VAL A 35 4.74 5.44 1.21
C VAL A 35 4.06 5.71 2.54
N LEU A 36 2.84 6.25 2.49
CA LEU A 36 1.94 6.40 3.63
C LEU A 36 1.10 5.13 3.85
N PRO A 37 0.54 4.90 5.05
CA PRO A 37 -0.28 3.72 5.32
C PRO A 37 -1.70 3.85 4.76
N GLU A 38 -2.45 2.76 4.77
CA GLU A 38 -3.89 2.75 4.44
C GLU A 38 -4.67 3.67 5.38
N MET A 39 -5.60 4.47 4.82
CA MET A 39 -6.45 5.43 5.53
C MET A 39 -5.65 6.42 6.39
N PHE A 40 -4.53 6.94 5.86
CA PHE A 40 -3.57 7.76 6.62
C PHE A 40 -4.16 9.03 7.24
N CYS A 41 -5.29 9.53 6.72
CA CYS A 41 -5.93 10.75 7.20
C CYS A 41 -7.34 10.52 7.78
N CYS A 42 -7.71 9.25 8.02
CA CYS A 42 -9.04 8.86 8.48
C CYS A 42 -8.94 7.70 9.48
N PRO A 43 -9.63 7.72 10.62
CA PRO A 43 -9.78 6.54 11.45
C PRO A 43 -10.32 5.36 10.64
N TYR A 44 -9.79 4.15 10.87
CA TYR A 44 -10.23 2.96 10.14
C TYR A 44 -11.56 2.46 10.74
N ASP A 45 -12.65 3.14 10.37
CA ASP A 45 -13.99 2.87 10.88
C ASP A 45 -15.02 3.18 9.80
N ASN A 46 -15.96 2.26 9.57
CA ASN A 46 -17.04 2.42 8.60
C ASN A 46 -17.87 3.70 8.86
N ALA A 47 -18.04 4.10 10.13
CA ALA A 47 -18.75 5.32 10.48
C ALA A 47 -18.03 6.60 10.02
N CYS A 48 -16.71 6.52 9.81
CA CYS A 48 -15.89 7.67 9.45
C CYS A 48 -15.70 7.84 7.92
N PHE A 49 -15.67 6.76 7.16
CA PHE A 49 -15.19 6.80 5.76
C PHE A 49 -15.92 7.83 4.90
N ARG A 50 -17.24 7.98 5.04
CA ARG A 50 -17.99 8.96 4.26
C ARG A 50 -17.68 10.39 4.66
N ASP A 51 -17.63 10.67 5.96
CA ASP A 51 -17.44 12.03 6.49
C ASP A 51 -16.02 12.55 6.24
N TYR A 52 -15.03 11.65 6.22
CA TYR A 52 -13.65 11.98 5.88
C TYR A 52 -13.38 11.95 4.36
N GLY A 53 -14.37 11.51 3.59
CA GLY A 53 -14.26 11.39 2.14
C GLY A 53 -14.05 12.74 1.45
N GLU A 54 -13.23 12.75 0.40
CA GLU A 54 -13.01 13.94 -0.42
C GLU A 54 -13.06 13.59 -1.92
N PRO A 55 -13.54 14.52 -2.77
CA PRO A 55 -13.49 14.30 -4.20
C PRO A 55 -12.04 14.28 -4.70
N PHE A 56 -11.84 13.90 -5.95
CA PHE A 56 -10.54 14.02 -6.61
C PHE A 56 -10.00 15.45 -6.49
N ALA A 57 -8.71 15.58 -6.25
CA ALA A 57 -8.02 16.83 -5.91
C ALA A 57 -8.54 17.50 -4.62
N GLY A 58 -9.02 16.72 -3.66
CA GLY A 58 -9.39 17.20 -2.32
C GLY A 58 -8.18 17.66 -1.47
N PRO A 59 -8.44 18.13 -0.24
CA PRO A 59 -7.39 18.73 0.60
C PRO A 59 -6.19 17.81 0.86
N ALA A 60 -6.41 16.55 1.22
CA ALA A 60 -5.33 15.61 1.48
C ALA A 60 -4.52 15.33 0.20
N GLN A 61 -5.20 15.13 -0.92
CA GLN A 61 -4.55 14.89 -2.20
C GLN A 61 -3.70 16.09 -2.65
N ARG A 62 -4.20 17.33 -2.50
CA ARG A 62 -3.41 18.55 -2.80
C ARG A 62 -2.17 18.64 -1.92
N ALA A 63 -2.29 18.35 -0.63
CA ALA A 63 -1.16 18.37 0.28
C ALA A 63 -0.09 17.34 -0.13
N MET A 64 -0.49 16.12 -0.51
CA MET A 64 0.43 15.08 -0.95
C MET A 64 1.09 15.41 -2.29
N SER A 65 0.35 15.96 -3.26
CA SER A 65 0.89 16.46 -4.53
C SER A 65 1.93 17.56 -4.29
N GLN A 66 1.61 18.53 -3.44
CA GLN A 66 2.54 19.62 -3.10
C GLN A 66 3.80 19.07 -2.39
N LEU A 67 3.64 18.14 -1.46
CA LEU A 67 4.75 17.52 -0.74
C LEU A 67 5.68 16.74 -1.68
N ALA A 68 5.12 15.97 -2.63
CA ALA A 68 5.90 15.26 -3.65
C ALA A 68 6.77 16.24 -4.46
N ARG A 69 6.17 17.36 -4.88
CA ARG A 69 6.88 18.43 -5.61
C ARG A 69 7.94 19.13 -4.74
N GLU A 70 7.59 19.48 -3.51
CA GLU A 70 8.49 20.13 -2.56
C GLU A 70 9.76 19.31 -2.32
N ARG A 71 9.57 17.99 -2.18
CA ARG A 71 10.65 17.06 -1.88
C ARG A 71 11.36 16.50 -3.12
N GLY A 72 10.77 16.66 -4.31
CA GLY A 72 11.27 16.08 -5.56
C GLY A 72 11.26 14.54 -5.55
N ILE A 73 10.28 13.91 -4.89
CA ILE A 73 10.18 12.47 -4.71
C ILE A 73 8.89 11.90 -5.30
N TYR A 74 8.88 10.59 -5.58
CA TYR A 74 7.63 9.88 -5.75
C TYR A 74 6.93 9.72 -4.38
N LEU A 75 5.60 9.86 -4.37
CA LEU A 75 4.82 9.72 -3.13
C LEU A 75 3.60 8.84 -3.38
N ILE A 76 3.53 7.71 -2.69
CA ILE A 76 2.32 6.90 -2.58
C ILE A 76 1.54 7.43 -1.38
N ALA A 77 0.46 8.17 -1.66
CA ALA A 77 -0.39 8.79 -0.65
C ALA A 77 -1.32 7.75 -0.03
N GLY A 78 -0.70 6.76 0.59
CA GLY A 78 -1.27 5.63 1.33
C GLY A 78 -2.57 5.17 0.72
N SER A 79 -3.66 5.29 1.48
CA SER A 79 -4.98 5.49 0.93
C SER A 79 -5.79 6.45 1.78
N LEU A 80 -6.89 6.91 1.22
CA LEU A 80 -7.87 7.78 1.86
C LEU A 80 -9.27 7.49 1.28
N PRO A 81 -10.34 7.89 1.97
CA PRO A 81 -11.68 7.80 1.42
C PRO A 81 -11.85 8.80 0.26
N GLU A 82 -12.12 8.30 -0.94
CA GLU A 82 -12.43 9.10 -2.15
C GLU A 82 -13.94 9.09 -2.39
N LEU A 83 -14.51 10.30 -2.59
CA LEU A 83 -15.91 10.47 -2.97
C LEU A 83 -16.04 10.62 -4.49
N GLU A 84 -16.89 9.80 -5.11
CA GLU A 84 -17.29 9.96 -6.50
C GLU A 84 -18.81 9.75 -6.61
N GLY A 85 -19.54 10.84 -6.77
CA GLY A 85 -21.00 10.82 -6.69
C GLY A 85 -21.49 10.33 -5.32
N HIS A 86 -22.25 9.25 -5.33
CA HIS A 86 -22.76 8.64 -4.09
C HIS A 86 -21.85 7.56 -3.51
N ARG A 87 -20.75 7.22 -4.19
CA ARG A 87 -19.85 6.14 -3.81
C ARG A 87 -18.69 6.66 -3.01
N VAL A 88 -18.23 5.84 -2.09
CA VAL A 88 -16.97 6.04 -1.34
C VAL A 88 -16.03 4.91 -1.71
N TYR A 89 -14.77 5.23 -2.01
CA TYR A 89 -13.74 4.26 -2.33
C TYR A 89 -12.56 4.40 -1.36
N ASN A 90 -11.92 3.29 -1.06
CA ASN A 90 -10.62 3.27 -0.43
C ASN A 90 -9.58 3.42 -1.53
N THR A 91 -8.96 4.61 -1.66
CA THR A 91 -8.16 4.98 -2.83
C THR A 91 -6.76 5.43 -2.46
N SER A 92 -5.77 4.84 -3.11
CA SER A 92 -4.37 5.24 -3.09
C SER A 92 -4.02 6.05 -4.34
N PHE A 93 -3.30 7.15 -4.16
CA PHE A 93 -2.82 8.01 -5.24
C PHE A 93 -1.30 7.99 -5.29
N VAL A 94 -0.73 8.02 -6.49
CA VAL A 94 0.71 8.13 -6.71
C VAL A 94 1.04 9.47 -7.34
N TYR A 95 1.92 10.21 -6.71
CA TYR A 95 2.41 11.49 -7.23
C TYR A 95 3.86 11.35 -7.68
N ALA A 96 4.16 11.92 -8.84
CA ALA A 96 5.51 12.08 -9.37
C ALA A 96 6.24 13.25 -8.69
N PRO A 97 7.58 13.39 -8.87
CA PRO A 97 8.36 14.46 -8.26
C PRO A 97 7.94 15.90 -8.65
N ASP A 98 7.19 16.06 -9.72
CA ASP A 98 6.59 17.35 -10.12
C ASP A 98 5.21 17.61 -9.50
N GLY A 99 4.72 16.66 -8.68
CA GLY A 99 3.39 16.71 -8.06
C GLY A 99 2.25 16.22 -8.94
N THR A 100 2.53 15.74 -10.15
CA THR A 100 1.51 15.14 -11.03
C THR A 100 1.00 13.83 -10.45
N CYS A 101 -0.31 13.62 -10.41
CA CYS A 101 -0.91 12.33 -10.09
C CYS A 101 -0.75 11.39 -11.28
N ILE A 102 0.10 10.37 -11.15
CA ILE A 102 0.44 9.43 -12.23
C ILE A 102 -0.26 8.09 -12.14
N ALA A 103 -0.83 7.76 -10.96
CA ALA A 103 -1.64 6.56 -10.79
C ALA A 103 -2.66 6.74 -9.67
N ARG A 104 -3.76 5.99 -9.80
CA ARG A 104 -4.82 5.87 -8.79
C ARG A 104 -5.23 4.41 -8.70
N HIS A 105 -5.23 3.87 -7.49
CA HIS A 105 -5.73 2.52 -7.21
C HIS A 105 -6.89 2.59 -6.22
N ARG A 106 -8.05 2.13 -6.61
CA ARG A 106 -9.20 1.88 -5.74
C ARG A 106 -9.14 0.42 -5.29
N LYS A 107 -9.17 0.19 -3.98
CA LYS A 107 -9.13 -1.16 -3.40
C LYS A 107 -10.15 -2.07 -4.07
N ILE A 108 -9.67 -3.15 -4.67
CA ILE A 108 -10.52 -4.07 -5.44
C ILE A 108 -11.26 -5.02 -4.50
N HIS A 109 -10.53 -5.59 -3.55
CA HIS A 109 -11.06 -6.57 -2.61
C HIS A 109 -11.35 -5.88 -1.28
N LEU A 110 -12.61 -5.66 -1.00
CA LEU A 110 -13.05 -5.05 0.25
C LEU A 110 -12.85 -6.01 1.42
N PHE A 111 -12.49 -5.46 2.56
CA PHE A 111 -12.18 -6.23 3.76
C PHE A 111 -13.47 -6.57 4.51
N ASP A 112 -14.13 -7.64 4.05
CA ASP A 112 -15.32 -8.20 4.67
C ASP A 112 -14.90 -9.47 5.40
N ILE A 113 -14.90 -9.42 6.73
CA ILE A 113 -14.59 -10.55 7.60
C ILE A 113 -15.60 -10.71 8.71
N ASP A 114 -15.84 -11.96 9.06
CA ASP A 114 -16.57 -12.36 10.24
C ASP A 114 -15.84 -13.59 10.84
N VAL A 115 -14.94 -13.33 11.79
CA VAL A 115 -14.07 -14.37 12.36
C VAL A 115 -14.62 -14.81 13.69
N GLU A 116 -14.93 -16.09 13.83
CA GLU A 116 -15.42 -16.68 15.09
C GLU A 116 -14.44 -16.40 16.24
N GLY A 117 -14.95 -15.78 17.31
CA GLY A 117 -14.13 -15.33 18.45
C GLY A 117 -13.18 -14.17 18.14
N GLY A 118 -13.27 -13.58 16.95
CA GLY A 118 -12.45 -12.49 16.48
C GLY A 118 -13.24 -11.24 16.14
N GLN A 119 -12.85 -10.56 15.07
CA GLN A 119 -13.47 -9.33 14.61
C GLN A 119 -14.42 -9.58 13.44
N ARG A 120 -15.60 -8.95 13.51
CA ARG A 120 -16.46 -8.71 12.33
C ARG A 120 -16.21 -7.30 11.83
N PHE A 121 -15.92 -7.16 10.52
CA PHE A 121 -15.75 -5.87 9.86
C PHE A 121 -16.14 -6.01 8.39
N MET A 122 -17.03 -5.14 7.88
CA MET A 122 -17.60 -5.24 6.54
C MET A 122 -17.42 -3.90 5.82
N GLU A 123 -16.31 -3.74 5.09
CA GLU A 123 -16.08 -2.52 4.29
C GLU A 123 -17.17 -2.30 3.23
N SER A 124 -17.74 -3.37 2.69
CA SER A 124 -18.79 -3.31 1.66
C SER A 124 -20.09 -2.64 2.13
N GLU A 125 -20.28 -2.48 3.43
CA GLU A 125 -21.42 -1.72 3.97
C GLU A 125 -21.33 -0.21 3.64
N VAL A 126 -20.11 0.30 3.38
CA VAL A 126 -19.85 1.73 3.12
C VAL A 126 -19.06 1.98 1.86
N LEU A 127 -18.07 1.13 1.57
CA LEU A 127 -17.13 1.31 0.46
C LEU A 127 -17.60 0.58 -0.81
N SER A 128 -17.22 1.13 -1.95
CA SER A 128 -17.38 0.51 -3.26
C SER A 128 -16.05 -0.07 -3.75
N PRO A 129 -16.05 -1.25 -4.42
CA PRO A 129 -14.82 -1.85 -4.92
C PRO A 129 -14.29 -1.13 -6.16
N GLY A 130 -12.95 -1.11 -6.30
CA GLY A 130 -12.26 -0.78 -7.54
C GLY A 130 -12.37 -1.90 -8.58
N ARG A 131 -11.80 -1.64 -9.78
CA ARG A 131 -11.90 -2.59 -10.91
C ARG A 131 -10.61 -2.71 -11.73
N GLU A 132 -9.56 -2.00 -11.36
CA GLU A 132 -8.36 -1.88 -12.21
C GLU A 132 -7.13 -2.44 -11.52
N VAL A 133 -6.37 -3.25 -12.25
CA VAL A 133 -5.00 -3.62 -11.87
C VAL A 133 -4.12 -2.40 -12.07
N THR A 134 -3.47 -1.92 -11.02
CA THR A 134 -2.70 -0.68 -11.06
C THR A 134 -1.21 -0.94 -11.09
N THR A 135 -0.56 -0.42 -12.12
CA THR A 135 0.89 -0.27 -12.22
C THR A 135 1.24 1.15 -12.63
N PHE A 136 2.43 1.63 -12.29
CA PHE A 136 2.94 2.94 -12.69
C PHE A 136 4.43 2.88 -12.95
N ASP A 137 4.91 3.75 -13.84
CA ASP A 137 6.30 3.75 -14.25
C ASP A 137 7.11 4.80 -13.48
N THR A 138 8.36 4.45 -13.22
CA THR A 138 9.36 5.29 -12.57
C THR A 138 10.69 5.13 -13.30
N PRO A 139 11.72 5.96 -13.04
CA PRO A 139 13.05 5.74 -13.59
C PRO A 139 13.68 4.39 -13.22
N TRP A 140 13.18 3.74 -12.20
CA TRP A 140 13.64 2.41 -11.74
C TRP A 140 12.83 1.24 -12.33
N GLY A 141 11.90 1.54 -13.24
CA GLY A 141 11.00 0.58 -13.89
C GLY A 141 9.58 0.63 -13.35
N THR A 142 8.79 -0.34 -13.78
CA THR A 142 7.37 -0.46 -13.42
C THR A 142 7.20 -0.89 -11.97
N MET A 143 6.26 -0.27 -11.27
CA MET A 143 5.87 -0.55 -9.88
C MET A 143 4.41 -0.99 -9.84
N GLY A 144 4.07 -1.90 -8.92
CA GLY A 144 2.70 -2.32 -8.65
C GLY A 144 2.14 -1.63 -7.42
N LEU A 145 0.83 -1.38 -7.41
CA LEU A 145 0.12 -0.78 -6.29
C LEU A 145 -1.16 -1.57 -5.99
N CYS A 146 -1.34 -1.95 -4.73
CA CYS A 146 -2.56 -2.54 -4.21
C CYS A 146 -2.81 -2.02 -2.78
N ILE A 147 -3.97 -2.31 -2.19
CA ILE A 147 -4.29 -1.86 -0.84
C ILE A 147 -4.66 -3.07 0.04
N CYS A 148 -3.89 -3.27 1.12
CA CYS A 148 -4.23 -4.12 2.27
C CYS A 148 -4.74 -5.52 1.89
N PHE A 149 -6.06 -5.71 1.90
CA PHE A 149 -6.72 -6.99 1.64
C PHE A 149 -6.42 -7.54 0.24
N ASP A 150 -6.13 -6.67 -0.73
CA ASP A 150 -5.69 -7.04 -2.09
C ASP A 150 -4.47 -7.97 -2.07
N MET A 151 -3.57 -7.81 -1.08
CA MET A 151 -2.36 -8.68 -0.95
C MET A 151 -2.69 -10.15 -0.72
N ARG A 152 -3.92 -10.50 -0.32
CA ARG A 152 -4.33 -11.89 -0.16
C ARG A 152 -4.58 -12.59 -1.49
N PHE A 153 -4.87 -11.83 -2.54
CA PHE A 153 -5.22 -12.32 -3.87
C PHE A 153 -3.99 -12.35 -4.76
N GLN A 154 -3.42 -13.54 -4.90
CA GLN A 154 -2.19 -13.71 -5.67
C GLN A 154 -2.36 -13.34 -7.14
N GLU A 155 -3.56 -13.49 -7.68
CA GLU A 155 -3.92 -13.19 -9.05
C GLU A 155 -3.65 -11.72 -9.39
N LEU A 156 -4.09 -10.81 -8.52
CA LEU A 156 -3.83 -9.37 -8.67
C LEU A 156 -2.33 -9.07 -8.68
N CYS A 157 -1.59 -9.63 -7.70
CA CYS A 157 -0.15 -9.47 -7.64
C CYS A 157 0.56 -10.08 -8.85
N ARG A 158 0.04 -11.22 -9.37
CA ARG A 158 0.56 -11.86 -10.58
C ARG A 158 0.37 -10.99 -11.81
N LEU A 159 -0.79 -10.37 -11.98
CA LEU A 159 -1.03 -9.45 -13.09
C LEU A 159 -0.08 -8.25 -13.05
N MET A 160 0.15 -7.66 -11.88
CA MET A 160 1.15 -6.59 -11.73
C MET A 160 2.57 -7.06 -12.10
N ALA A 161 2.97 -8.26 -11.64
CA ALA A 161 4.28 -8.82 -11.96
C ALA A 161 4.45 -9.11 -13.47
N LEU A 162 3.39 -9.58 -14.15
CA LEU A 162 3.37 -9.80 -15.60
C LEU A 162 3.41 -8.50 -16.40
N ARG A 163 2.92 -7.39 -15.82
CA ARG A 163 3.10 -6.04 -16.37
C ARG A 163 4.49 -5.45 -16.09
N GLY A 164 5.39 -6.23 -15.48
CA GLY A 164 6.78 -5.85 -15.24
C GLY A 164 7.08 -5.29 -13.86
N ALA A 165 6.12 -5.28 -12.93
CA ALA A 165 6.34 -4.73 -11.59
C ALA A 165 7.58 -5.33 -10.92
N ARG A 166 8.47 -4.44 -10.47
CA ARG A 166 9.72 -4.78 -9.76
C ARG A 166 9.55 -4.66 -8.24
N VAL A 167 8.62 -3.81 -7.83
CA VAL A 167 8.19 -3.63 -6.43
C VAL A 167 6.67 -3.59 -6.43
N ILE A 168 6.03 -4.28 -5.47
CA ILE A 168 4.61 -4.15 -5.19
C ILE A 168 4.45 -3.42 -3.86
N PHE A 169 3.87 -2.24 -3.91
CA PHE A 169 3.54 -1.43 -2.73
C PHE A 169 2.12 -1.74 -2.26
N ALA A 170 1.96 -1.91 -0.95
CA ALA A 170 0.69 -2.16 -0.31
C ALA A 170 0.55 -1.31 0.97
N PRO A 171 0.01 -0.08 0.87
CA PRO A 171 -0.58 0.56 2.04
C PRO A 171 -1.59 -0.38 2.69
N ALA A 172 -1.48 -0.61 4.00
CA ALA A 172 -2.29 -1.65 4.64
C ALA A 172 -2.54 -1.34 6.12
N ALA A 173 -3.70 -1.76 6.63
CA ALA A 173 -4.07 -1.64 8.03
C ALA A 173 -4.57 -3.00 8.57
N PHE A 174 -3.71 -4.01 8.54
CA PHE A 174 -4.06 -5.32 9.10
C PHE A 174 -4.36 -5.20 10.59
N ASN A 175 -5.40 -5.90 11.06
CA ASN A 175 -5.84 -5.90 12.44
C ASN A 175 -5.12 -6.94 13.31
N MET A 176 -5.40 -6.91 14.62
CA MET A 176 -4.84 -7.83 15.60
C MET A 176 -5.34 -9.27 15.45
N THR A 177 -6.49 -9.49 14.80
CA THR A 177 -7.07 -10.83 14.59
C THR A 177 -6.27 -11.62 13.55
N THR A 178 -5.92 -10.99 12.43
CA THR A 178 -5.32 -11.70 11.30
C THR A 178 -3.82 -11.46 11.14
N ALA A 179 -3.32 -10.28 11.51
CA ALA A 179 -1.95 -9.91 11.23
C ALA A 179 -0.88 -10.78 11.94
N PRO A 180 -1.04 -11.20 13.20
CA PRO A 180 -0.04 -12.02 13.86
C PRO A 180 0.36 -13.26 13.05
N ALA A 181 -0.62 -13.90 12.41
CA ALA A 181 -0.41 -15.10 11.59
C ALA A 181 -0.13 -14.78 10.12
N HIS A 182 -0.78 -13.76 9.54
CA HIS A 182 -0.83 -13.57 8.08
C HIS A 182 0.09 -12.48 7.55
N TRP A 183 0.39 -11.41 8.30
CA TRP A 183 1.14 -10.25 7.80
C TRP A 183 2.46 -10.65 7.14
N LYS A 184 3.33 -11.26 7.92
CA LYS A 184 4.68 -11.60 7.46
C LYS A 184 4.68 -12.65 6.35
N ILE A 185 3.83 -13.66 6.44
CA ILE A 185 3.79 -14.73 5.44
C ILE A 185 3.28 -14.24 4.10
N LEU A 186 2.25 -13.36 4.08
CA LEU A 186 1.71 -12.83 2.84
C LEU A 186 2.73 -11.99 2.07
N PHE A 187 3.43 -11.07 2.72
CA PHE A 187 4.44 -10.26 2.06
C PHE A 187 5.62 -11.09 1.55
N ARG A 188 6.08 -12.06 2.34
CA ARG A 188 7.13 -13.00 1.94
C ARG A 188 6.69 -13.89 0.77
N GLN A 189 5.47 -14.41 0.82
CA GLN A 189 4.91 -15.25 -0.22
C GLN A 189 4.79 -14.47 -1.54
N ARG A 190 4.22 -13.25 -1.50
CA ARG A 190 4.10 -12.42 -2.71
C ARG A 190 5.46 -12.04 -3.29
N ALA A 191 6.46 -11.78 -2.44
CA ALA A 191 7.80 -11.49 -2.91
C ALA A 191 8.39 -12.65 -3.71
N VAL A 192 8.28 -13.89 -3.22
CA VAL A 192 8.82 -15.07 -3.90
C VAL A 192 7.99 -15.47 -5.12
N ASP A 193 6.66 -15.45 -5.04
CA ASP A 193 5.77 -15.83 -6.14
C ASP A 193 5.88 -14.90 -7.34
N GLN A 194 6.01 -13.60 -7.06
CA GLN A 194 6.05 -12.55 -8.08
C GLN A 194 7.47 -12.15 -8.46
N GLN A 195 8.48 -12.68 -7.74
CA GLN A 195 9.89 -12.40 -7.95
C GLN A 195 10.16 -10.88 -8.00
N CYS A 196 9.63 -10.17 -7.01
CA CYS A 196 9.74 -8.72 -6.85
C CYS A 196 9.88 -8.36 -5.37
N PHE A 197 10.25 -7.12 -5.08
CA PHE A 197 10.14 -6.61 -3.73
C PHE A 197 8.68 -6.43 -3.35
N THR A 198 8.35 -6.62 -2.07
CA THR A 198 7.04 -6.26 -1.52
C THR A 198 7.22 -5.30 -0.35
N VAL A 199 6.42 -4.25 -0.32
CA VAL A 199 6.50 -3.16 0.66
C VAL A 199 5.13 -2.98 1.30
N GLY A 200 4.98 -3.39 2.56
CA GLY A 200 3.76 -3.22 3.35
C GLY A 200 3.91 -2.09 4.34
N THR A 201 3.14 -1.01 4.19
CA THR A 201 3.18 0.14 5.10
C THR A 201 1.90 0.21 5.91
N SER A 202 2.02 0.09 7.23
CA SER A 202 0.91 0.04 8.18
C SER A 202 0.85 1.33 9.00
N PRO A 203 -0.34 1.75 9.51
CA PRO A 203 -0.40 2.72 10.60
C PRO A 203 0.32 2.19 11.84
N ALA A 204 0.81 3.09 12.67
CA ALA A 204 1.29 2.74 14.01
C ALA A 204 0.14 2.15 14.84
N ARG A 205 0.48 1.21 15.73
CA ARG A 205 -0.53 0.59 16.60
C ARG A 205 -1.00 1.59 17.66
N ASP A 206 -2.29 1.84 17.65
CA ASP A 206 -3.00 2.51 18.75
C ASP A 206 -3.94 1.50 19.41
N LYS A 207 -3.69 1.19 20.69
CA LYS A 207 -4.51 0.24 21.46
C LYS A 207 -5.83 0.82 21.93
N THR A 208 -6.01 2.14 21.81
CA THR A 208 -7.21 2.86 22.23
C THR A 208 -8.20 3.06 21.08
N ALA A 209 -7.75 2.84 19.83
CA ALA A 209 -8.59 2.94 18.64
C ALA A 209 -9.63 1.82 18.58
N SER A 210 -10.79 2.10 17.96
CA SER A 210 -11.84 1.10 17.68
C SER A 210 -11.32 -0.02 16.76
N TYR A 211 -10.43 0.31 15.84
CA TYR A 211 -9.70 -0.62 14.98
C TYR A 211 -8.21 -0.56 15.30
N VAL A 212 -7.69 -1.59 15.93
CA VAL A 212 -6.28 -1.65 16.33
C VAL A 212 -5.45 -2.21 15.18
N ALA A 213 -4.70 -1.33 14.49
CA ALA A 213 -3.77 -1.73 13.44
C ALA A 213 -2.57 -2.51 14.01
N TRP A 214 -2.01 -3.42 13.21
CA TRP A 214 -0.88 -4.25 13.61
C TRP A 214 0.42 -3.47 13.77
N GLY A 215 0.66 -2.44 12.95
CA GLY A 215 1.97 -1.84 12.76
C GLY A 215 2.90 -2.76 11.97
N HIS A 216 4.16 -2.78 12.34
CA HIS A 216 5.15 -3.70 11.78
C HIS A 216 5.31 -3.60 10.26
N SER A 217 5.32 -2.37 9.71
CA SER A 217 5.62 -2.14 8.30
C SER A 217 6.82 -2.97 7.86
N ILE A 218 6.74 -3.56 6.67
CA ILE A 218 7.65 -4.62 6.25
C ILE A 218 8.15 -4.42 4.82
N VAL A 219 9.39 -4.80 4.56
CA VAL A 219 9.96 -4.95 3.21
C VAL A 219 10.53 -6.34 3.06
N CYS A 220 10.12 -7.03 2.00
CA CYS A 220 10.69 -8.33 1.63
C CYS A 220 11.39 -8.23 0.28
N ASP A 221 12.54 -8.89 0.14
CA ASP A 221 13.25 -9.00 -1.13
C ASP A 221 12.67 -10.11 -2.03
N PRO A 222 13.04 -10.17 -3.33
CA PRO A 222 12.56 -11.19 -4.27
C PRO A 222 12.90 -12.64 -3.87
N TRP A 223 13.80 -12.84 -2.89
CA TRP A 223 14.15 -14.14 -2.33
C TRP A 223 13.39 -14.46 -1.04
N SER A 224 12.34 -13.66 -0.72
CA SER A 224 11.49 -13.82 0.48
C SER A 224 12.15 -13.46 1.81
N ARG A 225 13.33 -12.80 1.82
CA ARG A 225 13.95 -12.33 3.06
C ARG A 225 13.29 -11.03 3.51
N VAL A 226 12.99 -10.94 4.80
CA VAL A 226 12.55 -9.68 5.40
C VAL A 226 13.79 -8.81 5.60
N ILE A 227 13.96 -7.77 4.79
CA ILE A 227 15.10 -6.85 4.85
C ILE A 227 14.82 -5.64 5.75
N ARG A 228 13.55 -5.35 6.02
CA ARG A 228 13.12 -4.34 7.00
C ARG A 228 11.82 -4.78 7.67
N GLN A 229 11.71 -4.56 8.97
CA GLN A 229 10.47 -4.65 9.72
C GLN A 229 10.48 -3.59 10.82
N CYS A 230 9.44 -2.76 10.87
CA CYS A 230 9.27 -1.74 11.91
C CYS A 230 8.78 -2.35 13.24
N PRO A 231 8.96 -1.67 14.38
CA PRO A 231 8.23 -1.96 15.60
C PRO A 231 6.72 -1.66 15.40
N SER A 232 5.90 -1.88 16.41
CA SER A 232 4.44 -1.54 16.30
C SER A 232 4.14 -0.04 16.50
N ARG A 233 5.07 0.71 17.12
CA ARG A 233 4.93 2.17 17.33
C ARG A 233 5.27 2.96 16.08
N GLU A 234 5.01 4.26 16.12
CA GLU A 234 5.38 5.19 15.04
C GLU A 234 6.85 5.09 14.66
N ALA A 235 7.09 5.12 13.34
CA ALA A 235 8.44 5.01 12.78
C ALA A 235 8.49 5.53 11.34
N VAL A 236 9.59 6.19 11.00
CA VAL A 236 10.01 6.44 9.63
C VAL A 236 11.14 5.47 9.29
N ALA A 237 10.91 4.56 8.36
CA ALA A 237 11.87 3.53 8.02
C ALA A 237 12.39 3.69 6.60
N VAL A 238 13.63 4.13 6.47
CA VAL A 238 14.31 4.23 5.17
C VAL A 238 14.97 2.90 4.85
N THR A 239 14.74 2.39 3.62
CA THR A 239 15.31 1.13 3.13
C THR A 239 15.80 1.31 1.70
N GLU A 240 17.00 0.86 1.42
CA GLU A 240 17.54 0.81 0.06
C GLU A 240 17.19 -0.52 -0.60
N LEU A 241 16.63 -0.45 -1.81
CA LEU A 241 16.27 -1.61 -2.62
C LEU A 241 17.26 -1.74 -3.78
N ASP A 242 18.01 -2.84 -3.80
CA ASP A 242 18.82 -3.22 -4.97
C ASP A 242 17.93 -3.90 -6.00
N LEU A 243 17.40 -3.13 -6.93
CA LEU A 243 16.48 -3.65 -7.94
C LEU A 243 17.12 -4.61 -8.94
N SER A 244 18.46 -4.63 -9.06
CA SER A 244 19.16 -5.62 -9.90
C SER A 244 18.91 -7.05 -9.44
N MET A 245 18.58 -7.21 -8.16
CA MET A 245 18.19 -8.51 -7.59
C MET A 245 16.93 -9.10 -8.26
N VAL A 246 15.97 -8.26 -8.69
CA VAL A 246 14.76 -8.73 -9.41
C VAL A 246 15.15 -9.44 -10.69
N ASP A 247 16.02 -8.83 -11.49
CA ASP A 247 16.48 -9.41 -12.77
C ASP A 247 17.30 -10.69 -12.53
N SER A 248 18.12 -10.67 -11.50
CA SER A 248 18.95 -11.82 -11.13
C SER A 248 18.09 -13.02 -10.72
N VAL A 249 17.10 -12.80 -9.85
CA VAL A 249 16.20 -13.88 -9.37
C VAL A 249 15.33 -14.41 -10.52
N ARG A 250 14.78 -13.53 -11.34
CA ARG A 250 13.96 -13.95 -12.51
C ARG A 250 14.75 -14.77 -13.53
N ARG A 251 16.05 -14.51 -13.70
CA ARG A 251 16.92 -15.35 -14.56
C ARG A 251 17.26 -16.69 -13.92
N GLN A 252 17.56 -16.72 -12.62
CA GLN A 252 17.98 -17.95 -11.93
C GLN A 252 16.83 -18.92 -11.68
N LEU A 253 15.64 -18.40 -11.41
CA LEU A 253 14.44 -19.19 -11.13
C LEU A 253 13.26 -18.59 -11.92
N PRO A 254 13.08 -18.97 -13.20
CA PRO A 254 12.21 -18.26 -14.14
C PRO A 254 10.71 -18.59 -13.95
N ILE A 255 10.14 -18.36 -12.77
CA ILE A 255 8.75 -18.70 -12.44
C ILE A 255 7.75 -17.99 -13.37
N LEU A 256 7.97 -16.69 -13.66
CA LEU A 256 7.04 -15.91 -14.47
C LEU A 256 6.98 -16.40 -15.92
N SER A 257 8.14 -16.72 -16.52
CA SER A 257 8.23 -17.18 -17.91
C SER A 257 7.99 -18.69 -18.10
N ALA A 258 8.10 -19.49 -17.03
CA ALA A 258 7.83 -20.93 -17.07
C ALA A 258 6.33 -21.27 -16.93
N ARG A 259 5.44 -20.28 -16.90
CA ARG A 259 3.99 -20.50 -16.84
C ARG A 259 3.50 -21.22 -18.08
N ARG A 260 2.61 -22.17 -17.88
CA ARG A 260 2.01 -23.00 -18.95
C ARG A 260 0.74 -22.31 -19.47
N GLU A 261 0.89 -21.28 -20.29
CA GLU A 261 -0.23 -20.53 -20.88
C GLU A 261 -1.05 -21.32 -21.90
N ASP A 262 -0.52 -22.45 -22.33
CA ASP A 262 -1.22 -23.48 -23.11
C ASP A 262 -2.16 -24.33 -22.24
N VAL A 263 -2.01 -24.33 -20.91
CA VAL A 263 -2.83 -25.10 -19.95
C VAL A 263 -3.81 -24.20 -19.19
N TYR A 264 -3.36 -23.01 -18.77
CA TYR A 264 -4.18 -22.04 -18.05
C TYR A 264 -3.76 -20.61 -18.38
N ARG A 265 -4.69 -19.69 -18.29
CA ARG A 265 -4.44 -18.25 -18.48
C ARG A 265 -4.98 -17.44 -17.32
N LEU A 266 -4.23 -16.41 -16.96
CA LEU A 266 -4.68 -15.33 -16.10
C LEU A 266 -4.80 -14.08 -16.97
N THR A 267 -6.02 -13.56 -17.11
CA THR A 267 -6.33 -12.39 -17.92
C THR A 267 -7.09 -11.37 -17.12
N GLU A 268 -6.86 -10.11 -17.43
CA GLU A 268 -7.66 -8.99 -16.97
C GLU A 268 -8.89 -8.82 -17.86
N LEU A 269 -10.04 -8.39 -17.30
CA LEU A 269 -11.32 -8.22 -18.00
C LEU A 269 -11.56 -6.78 -18.42
#